data_c41ee5c950210eedff7fcb0b8f29038f
#
_entry.id   c41ee5c950210eedff7fcb0b8f29038f
#
_cell.length_a   1.000
_cell.length_b   1.000
_cell.length_c   1.000
_cell.angle_alpha   90.00
_cell.angle_beta   90.00
_cell.angle_gamma   90.00
#
_symmetry.space_group_name_H-M   'P 1'
#
loop_
_entity.id
_entity.type
_entity.pdbx_description
1 polymer ?
#
loop_
_entity_poly.entity_id
_entity_poly.type
_entity_poly.pdbx_seq_one_letter_code
_entity_poly.pdbx_strand_id
1 'polypeptide(L)'
;MIKEKRRLPIYTKKVIAMNAPIKMLVINPGSTSTKVSYFEDEKNVYTESIFHDAPELLKYPTTNDQMPMRKQVLLDFLQSHGMTPADMDVFIGRGGCAYSQAAGVMEIDARLVRDTAADKGGSDHPAKLGVMLAYELGCEYRKPMYTVNPTNVDELWDSARLTGIAGLYRRAQTHVLNQKGIAAIHAKKLGKRYEDLNLIVCHVDGGITVTAHKAGRMVDSTEGAGGDGPFTPTRLGSIPVMEVL
;
A
#
# COMPACT_ATOMS: atom_id res chain seq x y z
N MET A 1 -36.89 16.18 11.00
CA MET A 1 -35.61 16.82 11.41
C MET A 1 -34.50 16.23 10.57
N ILE A 2 -34.11 16.93 9.50
CA ILE A 2 -33.12 16.50 8.51
C ILE A 2 -31.75 16.90 9.08
N LYS A 3 -30.89 15.91 9.39
CA LYS A 3 -29.52 16.18 9.85
C LYS A 3 -28.69 16.67 8.66
N GLU A 4 -28.21 17.92 8.78
CA GLU A 4 -27.24 18.53 7.88
C GLU A 4 -26.03 17.62 7.67
N LYS A 5 -25.82 17.24 6.40
CA LYS A 5 -24.56 16.66 5.94
C LYS A 5 -23.51 17.78 6.00
N ARG A 6 -22.61 17.75 6.98
CA ARG A 6 -21.38 18.56 6.94
C ARG A 6 -20.60 18.18 5.69
N ARG A 7 -20.64 19.05 4.69
CA ARG A 7 -19.75 19.01 3.53
C ARG A 7 -18.32 19.28 4.05
N LEU A 8 -17.43 18.31 3.88
CA LEU A 8 -16.00 18.54 4.01
C LEU A 8 -15.60 19.68 3.04
N PRO A 9 -14.62 20.53 3.41
CA PRO A 9 -14.19 21.59 2.53
C PRO A 9 -13.64 20.96 1.24
N ILE A 10 -14.29 21.26 0.14
CA ILE A 10 -13.77 21.00 -1.20
C ILE A 10 -12.54 21.90 -1.31
N TYR A 11 -11.35 21.29 -1.23
CA TYR A 11 -10.13 21.97 -1.66
C TYR A 11 -10.32 22.29 -3.14
N THR A 12 -10.79 23.50 -3.42
CA THR A 12 -10.79 24.06 -4.75
C THR A 12 -9.37 23.93 -5.26
N LYS A 13 -9.19 23.10 -6.29
CA LYS A 13 -7.95 22.99 -7.05
C LYS A 13 -7.58 24.40 -7.53
N LYS A 14 -6.75 25.11 -6.78
CA LYS A 14 -5.92 26.13 -7.33
C LYS A 14 -4.91 25.36 -8.17
N VAL A 15 -5.16 25.26 -9.47
CA VAL A 15 -4.12 24.90 -10.44
C VAL A 15 -3.19 26.10 -10.45
N ILE A 16 -2.30 26.14 -9.49
CA ILE A 16 -1.10 26.96 -9.55
C ILE A 16 -0.30 26.23 -10.62
N ALA A 17 0.00 26.90 -11.71
CA ALA A 17 1.05 26.47 -12.62
C ALA A 17 2.34 26.45 -11.78
N MET A 18 2.67 25.28 -11.21
CA MET A 18 3.87 25.08 -10.43
C MET A 18 5.01 24.99 -11.46
N ASN A 19 5.84 26.04 -11.53
CA ASN A 19 7.06 26.02 -12.33
C ASN A 19 8.14 25.11 -11.73
N ALA A 20 7.86 24.41 -10.64
CA ALA A 20 8.76 23.49 -9.95
C ALA A 20 8.11 22.11 -9.81
N PRO A 21 8.87 21.01 -9.89
CA PRO A 21 8.36 19.67 -9.75
C PRO A 21 7.80 19.43 -8.32
N ILE A 22 6.79 18.59 -8.22
CA ILE A 22 6.22 18.15 -6.94
C ILE A 22 7.22 17.19 -6.29
N LYS A 23 7.67 17.52 -5.08
CA LYS A 23 8.62 16.73 -4.29
C LYS A 23 7.88 15.74 -3.40
N MET A 24 8.11 14.45 -3.61
CA MET A 24 7.41 13.39 -2.90
C MET A 24 8.38 12.48 -2.16
N LEU A 25 8.11 12.22 -0.87
CA LEU A 25 8.77 11.15 -0.12
C LEU A 25 7.87 9.92 -0.09
N VAL A 26 8.33 8.81 -0.65
CA VAL A 26 7.62 7.53 -0.67
C VAL A 26 8.23 6.60 0.37
N ILE A 27 7.41 6.13 1.30
CA ILE A 27 7.78 5.37 2.49
C ILE A 27 7.24 3.95 2.36
N ASN A 28 8.13 2.95 2.27
CA ASN A 28 7.77 1.56 2.08
C ASN A 28 8.48 0.64 3.09
N PRO A 29 7.97 0.52 4.32
CA PRO A 29 8.50 -0.40 5.31
C PRO A 29 8.19 -1.85 4.95
N GLY A 30 9.21 -2.68 4.97
CA GLY A 30 9.12 -4.13 4.86
C GLY A 30 9.50 -4.82 6.17
N SER A 31 9.46 -6.15 6.19
CA SER A 31 9.78 -6.93 7.40
C SER A 31 11.20 -6.68 7.90
N THR A 32 12.18 -6.66 7.00
CA THR A 32 13.61 -6.54 7.33
C THR A 32 14.26 -5.28 6.78
N SER A 33 13.50 -4.39 6.16
CA SER A 33 14.06 -3.16 5.58
C SER A 33 13.02 -2.03 5.53
N THR A 34 13.51 -0.82 5.37
CA THR A 34 12.71 0.35 4.99
C THR A 34 13.22 0.85 3.66
N LYS A 35 12.39 0.72 2.61
CA LYS A 35 12.68 1.35 1.33
C LYS A 35 12.14 2.77 1.35
N VAL A 36 12.99 3.73 1.04
CA VAL A 36 12.65 5.15 0.93
C VAL A 36 12.96 5.62 -0.47
N SER A 37 12.07 6.40 -1.06
CA SER A 37 12.31 6.99 -2.38
C SER A 37 11.90 8.46 -2.39
N TYR A 38 12.72 9.28 -3.03
CA TYR A 38 12.44 10.68 -3.32
C TYR A 38 12.13 10.84 -4.80
N PHE A 39 10.99 11.45 -5.09
CA PHE A 39 10.55 11.73 -6.46
C PHE A 39 10.38 13.23 -6.68
N GLU A 40 10.68 13.64 -7.92
CA GLU A 40 10.27 14.93 -8.49
C GLU A 40 9.30 14.63 -9.65
N ASP A 41 8.02 14.90 -9.47
CA ASP A 41 6.93 14.44 -10.34
C ASP A 41 7.00 12.91 -10.60
N GLU A 42 7.11 12.46 -11.84
CA GLU A 42 7.23 11.04 -12.19
C GLU A 42 8.69 10.52 -12.11
N LYS A 43 9.67 11.41 -11.89
CA LYS A 43 11.10 11.03 -11.87
C LYS A 43 11.51 10.54 -10.49
N ASN A 44 11.93 9.29 -10.41
CA ASN A 44 12.63 8.78 -9.23
C ASN A 44 14.05 9.37 -9.21
N VAL A 45 14.34 10.21 -8.21
CA VAL A 45 15.65 10.86 -8.06
C VAL A 45 16.58 10.03 -7.20
N TYR A 46 16.09 9.59 -6.04
CA TYR A 46 16.84 8.75 -5.09
C TYR A 46 15.98 7.60 -4.59
N THR A 47 16.57 6.42 -4.43
CA THR A 47 15.94 5.27 -3.77
C THR A 47 16.99 4.49 -2.99
N GLU A 48 16.70 4.23 -1.73
CA GLU A 48 17.51 3.38 -0.87
C GLU A 48 16.65 2.32 -0.19
N SER A 49 17.25 1.16 0.05
CA SER A 49 16.69 0.09 0.88
C SER A 49 17.59 -0.08 2.09
N ILE A 50 17.17 0.45 3.21
CA ILE A 50 17.90 0.40 4.47
C ILE A 50 17.48 -0.89 5.20
N PHE A 51 18.41 -1.81 5.35
CA PHE A 51 18.19 -3.08 6.03
C PHE A 51 18.29 -2.92 7.54
N HIS A 52 17.48 -3.68 8.24
CA HIS A 52 17.46 -3.75 9.70
C HIS A 52 17.89 -5.14 10.14
N ASP A 53 18.87 -5.21 11.02
CA ASP A 53 19.34 -6.48 11.54
C ASP A 53 18.27 -7.15 12.40
N ALA A 54 18.16 -8.49 12.28
CA ALA A 54 17.19 -9.24 13.07
C ALA A 54 17.32 -9.02 14.59
N PRO A 55 18.53 -8.98 15.20
CA PRO A 55 18.70 -8.64 16.60
C PRO A 55 18.19 -7.25 16.98
N GLU A 56 18.26 -6.27 16.07
CA GLU A 56 17.71 -4.93 16.30
C GLU A 56 16.16 -4.97 16.31
N LEU A 57 15.57 -5.66 15.34
CA LEU A 57 14.11 -5.78 15.24
C LEU A 57 13.49 -6.52 16.42
N LEU A 58 14.20 -7.50 17.00
CA LEU A 58 13.74 -8.25 18.18
C LEU A 58 13.67 -7.42 19.46
N LYS A 59 14.27 -6.23 19.51
CA LYS A 59 14.14 -5.30 20.64
C LYS A 59 12.75 -4.67 20.75
N TYR A 60 11.96 -4.72 19.68
CA TYR A 60 10.63 -4.10 19.60
C TYR A 60 9.54 -5.15 19.84
N PRO A 61 8.79 -5.08 20.95
CA PRO A 61 7.74 -6.05 21.29
C PRO A 61 6.64 -6.14 20.24
N THR A 62 6.30 -5.03 19.60
CA THR A 62 5.30 -4.97 18.54
C THR A 62 5.83 -4.25 17.31
N THR A 63 5.17 -4.45 16.18
CA THR A 63 5.50 -3.71 14.95
C THR A 63 5.39 -2.20 15.15
N ASN A 64 4.42 -1.73 15.92
CA ASN A 64 4.21 -0.29 16.17
C ASN A 64 5.39 0.34 16.93
N ASP A 65 6.06 -0.42 17.80
CA ASP A 65 7.20 0.07 18.58
C ASP A 65 8.42 0.41 17.70
N GLN A 66 8.42 -0.04 16.44
CA GLN A 66 9.47 0.30 15.47
C GLN A 66 9.33 1.71 14.87
N MET A 67 8.21 2.42 15.15
CA MET A 67 7.95 3.75 14.57
C MET A 67 9.10 4.75 14.77
N PRO A 68 9.67 4.95 15.98
CA PRO A 68 10.74 5.92 16.17
C PRO A 68 12.00 5.59 15.38
N MET A 69 12.41 4.32 15.38
CA MET A 69 13.59 3.85 14.64
C MET A 69 13.40 4.06 13.14
N ARG A 70 12.24 3.65 12.60
CA ARG A 70 11.97 3.79 11.17
C ARG A 70 11.79 5.26 10.75
N LYS A 71 11.26 6.13 11.63
CA LYS A 71 11.23 7.58 11.38
C LYS A 71 12.64 8.12 11.27
N GLN A 72 13.55 7.73 12.17
CA GLN A 72 14.95 8.18 12.12
C GLN A 72 15.61 7.79 10.79
N VAL A 73 15.36 6.59 10.29
CA VAL A 73 15.84 6.15 8.96
C VAL A 73 15.38 7.08 7.83
N LEU A 74 14.14 7.58 7.87
CA LEU A 74 13.64 8.54 6.88
C LEU A 74 14.35 9.90 6.99
N LEU A 75 14.60 10.34 8.21
CA LEU A 75 15.32 11.60 8.47
C LEU A 75 16.78 11.52 7.99
N ASP A 76 17.47 10.41 8.30
CA ASP A 76 18.85 10.15 7.88
C ASP A 76 18.95 10.08 6.34
N PHE A 77 18.00 9.41 5.69
CA PHE A 77 17.93 9.38 4.22
C PHE A 77 17.80 10.79 3.63
N LEU A 78 16.90 11.60 4.15
CA LEU A 78 16.75 12.98 3.66
C LEU A 78 18.01 13.80 3.92
N GLN A 79 18.58 13.71 5.12
CA GLN A 79 19.78 14.44 5.49
C GLN A 79 20.98 14.05 4.62
N SER A 80 21.17 12.78 4.30
CA SER A 80 22.26 12.30 3.45
C SER A 80 22.21 12.87 2.02
N HIS A 81 21.02 13.27 1.58
CA HIS A 81 20.79 13.95 0.30
C HIS A 81 20.64 15.48 0.42
N GLY A 82 20.99 16.07 1.57
CA GLY A 82 20.92 17.51 1.80
C GLY A 82 19.50 18.07 1.87
N MET A 83 18.53 17.23 2.24
CA MET A 83 17.11 17.57 2.35
C MET A 83 16.59 17.40 3.77
N THR A 84 15.42 17.97 4.01
CA THR A 84 14.64 17.85 5.24
C THR A 84 13.19 17.47 4.90
N PRO A 85 12.38 16.97 5.83
CA PRO A 85 10.97 16.74 5.57
C PRO A 85 10.19 18.01 5.18
N ALA A 86 10.65 19.19 5.59
CA ALA A 86 10.04 20.47 5.23
C ALA A 86 10.11 20.76 3.73
N ASP A 87 11.12 20.23 3.04
CA ASP A 87 11.32 20.39 1.59
C ASP A 87 10.36 19.57 0.74
N MET A 88 9.67 18.61 1.36
CA MET A 88 8.68 17.75 0.67
C MET A 88 7.36 18.48 0.48
N ASP A 89 6.70 18.25 -0.64
CA ASP A 89 5.33 18.71 -0.91
C ASP A 89 4.28 17.70 -0.45
N VAL A 90 4.63 16.39 -0.42
CA VAL A 90 3.72 15.32 -0.05
C VAL A 90 4.46 14.10 0.49
N PHE A 91 3.84 13.40 1.45
CA PHE A 91 4.30 12.11 1.95
C PHE A 91 3.38 10.99 1.46
N ILE A 92 3.97 9.91 0.92
CA ILE A 92 3.26 8.75 0.42
C ILE A 92 3.63 7.53 1.27
N GLY A 93 2.66 7.01 2.02
CA GLY A 93 2.82 5.79 2.79
C GLY A 93 2.37 4.56 1.99
N ARG A 94 3.29 3.62 1.70
CA ARG A 94 2.95 2.35 1.04
C ARG A 94 2.53 1.32 2.07
N GLY A 95 1.46 0.60 1.78
CA GLY A 95 0.99 -0.56 2.56
C GLY A 95 -0.07 -0.21 3.59
N GLY A 96 -0.50 -1.23 4.28
CA GLY A 96 -1.39 -1.24 5.44
C GLY A 96 -2.68 -0.44 5.32
N CYS A 97 -3.81 -1.12 5.25
CA CYS A 97 -5.09 -0.47 5.47
C CYS A 97 -5.98 -1.32 6.37
N ALA A 98 -6.72 -0.63 7.22
CA ALA A 98 -7.63 -1.27 8.17
C ALA A 98 -8.89 -1.84 7.50
N TYR A 99 -9.23 -1.41 6.26
CA TYR A 99 -10.51 -1.73 5.64
C TYR A 99 -10.38 -2.14 4.18
N SER A 100 -11.33 -2.98 3.72
CA SER A 100 -11.61 -3.16 2.30
C SER A 100 -12.07 -1.85 1.67
N GLN A 101 -11.57 -1.54 0.48
CA GLN A 101 -11.82 -0.27 -0.19
C GLN A 101 -11.64 -0.36 -1.70
N ALA A 102 -12.13 0.65 -2.41
CA ALA A 102 -11.89 0.79 -3.83
C ALA A 102 -10.40 1.13 -4.11
N ALA A 103 -9.94 0.77 -5.31
CA ALA A 103 -8.62 1.18 -5.78
C ALA A 103 -8.53 2.71 -5.95
N GLY A 104 -7.34 3.23 -5.81
CA GLY A 104 -7.03 4.63 -6.03
C GLY A 104 -6.08 5.23 -5.02
N VAL A 105 -6.01 6.54 -5.05
CA VAL A 105 -5.26 7.37 -4.10
C VAL A 105 -6.19 7.75 -2.95
N MET A 106 -5.75 7.57 -1.73
CA MET A 106 -6.49 7.92 -0.52
C MET A 106 -5.69 8.85 0.36
N GLU A 107 -6.37 9.86 0.89
CA GLU A 107 -5.83 10.69 1.94
C GLU A 107 -5.69 9.86 3.24
N ILE A 108 -4.58 10.03 3.94
CA ILE A 108 -4.35 9.41 5.23
C ILE A 108 -4.89 10.33 6.31
N ASP A 109 -5.95 9.90 6.99
CA ASP A 109 -6.56 10.62 8.10
C ASP A 109 -6.27 9.94 9.47
N ALA A 110 -6.58 10.64 10.55
CA ALA A 110 -6.40 10.14 11.91
C ALA A 110 -7.19 8.84 12.20
N ARG A 111 -8.33 8.63 11.53
CA ARG A 111 -9.14 7.41 11.69
C ARG A 111 -8.42 6.23 11.05
N LEU A 112 -7.95 6.39 9.82
CA LEU A 112 -7.21 5.35 9.11
C LEU A 112 -5.98 4.92 9.91
N VAL A 113 -5.21 5.89 10.42
CA VAL A 113 -4.00 5.62 11.23
C VAL A 113 -4.33 4.87 12.51
N ARG A 114 -5.31 5.34 13.30
CA ARG A 114 -5.73 4.67 14.52
C ARG A 114 -6.18 3.23 14.28
N ASP A 115 -6.97 3.00 13.25
CA ASP A 115 -7.53 1.70 12.96
C ASP A 115 -6.48 0.77 12.32
N THR A 116 -5.51 1.32 11.60
CA THR A 116 -4.33 0.60 11.09
C THR A 116 -3.39 0.21 12.24
N ALA A 117 -3.13 1.12 13.17
CA ALA A 117 -2.30 0.83 14.35
C ALA A 117 -2.91 -0.25 15.26
N ALA A 118 -4.24 -0.32 15.31
CA ALA A 118 -4.99 -1.33 16.06
C ALA A 118 -5.19 -2.66 15.30
N ASP A 119 -4.52 -2.85 14.16
CA ASP A 119 -4.60 -4.06 13.32
C ASP A 119 -6.02 -4.50 12.95
N LYS A 120 -6.94 -3.57 12.78
CA LYS A 120 -8.33 -3.87 12.38
C LYS A 120 -8.43 -4.58 11.02
N GLY A 121 -7.40 -4.49 10.19
CA GLY A 121 -7.27 -5.25 8.95
C GLY A 121 -6.87 -6.72 9.15
N GLY A 122 -6.55 -7.13 10.39
CA GLY A 122 -6.19 -8.50 10.75
C GLY A 122 -4.78 -8.91 10.36
N SER A 123 -3.84 -7.96 10.19
CA SER A 123 -2.46 -8.26 9.82
C SER A 123 -1.48 -7.33 10.53
N ASP A 124 -0.71 -7.88 11.46
CA ASP A 124 0.45 -7.19 12.07
C ASP A 124 1.68 -7.29 11.15
N HIS A 125 1.63 -6.57 10.04
CA HIS A 125 2.73 -6.53 9.08
C HIS A 125 3.40 -5.15 9.08
N PRO A 126 4.74 -5.03 9.08
CA PRO A 126 5.46 -3.75 9.10
C PRO A 126 5.06 -2.75 8.01
N ALA A 127 4.48 -3.21 6.91
CA ALA A 127 3.94 -2.32 5.88
C ALA A 127 2.90 -1.32 6.42
N LYS A 128 2.20 -1.61 7.54
CA LYS A 128 1.28 -0.66 8.19
C LYS A 128 1.96 0.62 8.64
N LEU A 129 3.25 0.54 8.99
CA LEU A 129 4.03 1.69 9.43
C LEU A 129 4.22 2.74 8.33
N GLY A 130 4.10 2.37 7.04
CA GLY A 130 4.19 3.34 5.95
C GLY A 130 3.12 4.42 6.03
N VAL A 131 1.86 4.02 6.30
CA VAL A 131 0.73 4.93 6.51
C VAL A 131 0.94 5.77 7.77
N MET A 132 1.40 5.14 8.86
CA MET A 132 1.60 5.81 10.15
C MET A 132 2.73 6.84 10.08
N LEU A 133 3.86 6.51 9.46
CA LEU A 133 5.01 7.41 9.26
C LEU A 133 4.66 8.58 8.35
N ALA A 134 3.94 8.32 7.25
CA ALA A 134 3.48 9.39 6.37
C ALA A 134 2.55 10.36 7.10
N TYR A 135 1.66 9.85 7.95
CA TYR A 135 0.76 10.66 8.77
C TYR A 135 1.53 11.52 9.78
N GLU A 136 2.47 10.92 10.51
CA GLU A 136 3.25 11.62 11.52
C GLU A 136 4.04 12.79 10.89
N LEU A 137 4.77 12.52 9.80
CA LEU A 137 5.50 13.56 9.08
C LEU A 137 4.56 14.61 8.46
N GLY A 138 3.44 14.16 7.87
CA GLY A 138 2.46 15.06 7.28
C GLY A 138 1.84 16.02 8.30
N CYS A 139 1.53 15.56 9.50
CA CYS A 139 1.04 16.40 10.60
C CYS A 139 2.11 17.36 11.11
N GLU A 140 3.35 16.88 11.33
CA GLU A 140 4.46 17.67 11.86
C GLU A 140 4.83 18.81 10.91
N TYR A 141 4.92 18.53 9.62
CA TYR A 141 5.34 19.51 8.61
C TYR A 141 4.18 20.17 7.86
N ARG A 142 2.92 19.87 8.24
CA ARG A 142 1.69 20.41 7.62
C ARG A 142 1.63 20.16 6.11
N LYS A 143 1.95 18.94 5.69
CA LYS A 143 1.96 18.52 4.29
C LYS A 143 0.88 17.47 4.04
N PRO A 144 0.32 17.40 2.82
CA PRO A 144 -0.60 16.34 2.44
C PRO A 144 0.07 14.96 2.54
N MET A 145 -0.73 13.94 2.87
CA MET A 145 -0.28 12.57 3.00
C MET A 145 -1.28 11.60 2.36
N TYR A 146 -0.77 10.66 1.59
CA TYR A 146 -1.59 9.72 0.83
C TYR A 146 -1.06 8.29 0.92
N THR A 147 -1.96 7.34 0.69
CA THR A 147 -1.62 5.96 0.35
C THR A 147 -2.28 5.58 -0.97
N VAL A 148 -1.69 4.62 -1.67
CA VAL A 148 -2.14 4.24 -3.02
C VAL A 148 -2.30 2.73 -3.10
N ASN A 149 -3.46 2.28 -3.55
CA ASN A 149 -3.74 0.87 -3.85
C ASN A 149 -3.20 -0.10 -2.78
N PRO A 150 -3.59 0.03 -1.52
CA PRO A 150 -3.14 -0.86 -0.47
C PRO A 150 -3.63 -2.31 -0.70
N THR A 151 -3.05 -3.26 0.02
CA THR A 151 -3.33 -4.70 -0.14
C THR A 151 -4.79 -5.09 0.10
N ASN A 152 -5.55 -4.24 0.79
CA ASN A 152 -6.98 -4.42 1.11
C ASN A 152 -7.93 -3.83 0.07
N VAL A 153 -7.43 -3.40 -1.09
CA VAL A 153 -8.31 -3.05 -2.22
C VAL A 153 -9.11 -4.26 -2.63
N ASP A 154 -10.42 -4.10 -2.65
CA ASP A 154 -11.37 -5.17 -2.96
C ASP A 154 -12.23 -4.82 -4.16
N GLU A 155 -11.89 -5.40 -5.29
CA GLU A 155 -12.58 -5.26 -6.57
C GLU A 155 -13.10 -6.59 -7.12
N LEU A 156 -13.00 -7.67 -6.31
CA LEU A 156 -13.45 -9.00 -6.73
C LEU A 156 -14.94 -8.97 -7.10
N TRP A 157 -15.30 -9.71 -8.15
CA TRP A 157 -16.68 -10.00 -8.44
C TRP A 157 -17.30 -10.89 -7.36
N ASP A 158 -18.59 -10.78 -7.13
CA ASP A 158 -19.28 -11.61 -6.14
C ASP A 158 -19.10 -13.11 -6.41
N SER A 159 -19.10 -13.52 -7.68
CA SER A 159 -18.82 -14.90 -8.07
C SER A 159 -17.41 -15.37 -7.70
N ALA A 160 -16.42 -14.48 -7.69
CA ALA A 160 -15.05 -14.79 -7.31
C ALA A 160 -14.85 -14.96 -5.79
N ARG A 161 -15.85 -14.52 -4.99
CA ARG A 161 -15.82 -14.66 -3.53
C ARG A 161 -16.35 -15.98 -3.03
N LEU A 162 -17.09 -16.70 -3.87
CA LEU A 162 -17.78 -17.90 -3.45
C LEU A 162 -16.80 -19.02 -3.10
N THR A 163 -17.11 -19.72 -2.01
CA THR A 163 -16.47 -20.97 -1.61
C THR A 163 -17.54 -22.08 -1.59
N GLY A 164 -17.13 -23.33 -1.38
CA GLY A 164 -18.07 -24.44 -1.19
C GLY A 164 -18.79 -24.44 0.15
N ILE A 165 -18.54 -23.44 1.03
CA ILE A 165 -19.09 -23.40 2.39
C ILE A 165 -19.95 -22.14 2.55
N ALA A 166 -21.20 -22.31 2.96
CA ALA A 166 -22.11 -21.20 3.20
C ALA A 166 -21.57 -20.26 4.29
N GLY A 167 -21.57 -18.95 3.99
CA GLY A 167 -21.10 -17.91 4.91
C GLY A 167 -19.59 -17.72 4.94
N LEU A 168 -18.82 -18.55 4.25
CA LEU A 168 -17.38 -18.38 4.08
C LEU A 168 -17.07 -17.82 2.68
N TYR A 169 -16.39 -16.67 2.64
CA TYR A 169 -16.07 -15.99 1.40
C TYR A 169 -14.57 -15.75 1.28
N ARG A 170 -14.08 -15.79 0.04
CA ARG A 170 -12.70 -15.42 -0.29
C ARG A 170 -12.52 -13.92 -0.05
N ARG A 171 -11.36 -13.56 0.44
CA ARG A 171 -10.98 -12.16 0.71
C ARG A 171 -10.08 -11.62 -0.39
N ALA A 172 -10.15 -10.31 -0.62
CA ALA A 172 -9.20 -9.61 -1.46
C ALA A 172 -7.98 -9.20 -0.62
N GLN A 173 -6.91 -10.00 -0.67
CA GLN A 173 -5.61 -9.68 -0.08
C GLN A 173 -4.51 -9.95 -1.09
N THR A 174 -4.23 -8.95 -1.93
CA THR A 174 -3.38 -9.13 -3.10
C THR A 174 -2.30 -8.05 -3.19
N HIS A 175 -1.33 -8.24 -4.08
CA HIS A 175 -0.28 -7.24 -4.33
C HIS A 175 -0.77 -6.13 -5.27
N VAL A 176 -1.86 -5.45 -4.89
CA VAL A 176 -2.63 -4.51 -5.71
C VAL A 176 -1.78 -3.43 -6.36
N LEU A 177 -0.95 -2.74 -5.56
CA LEU A 177 -0.13 -1.63 -6.04
C LEU A 177 0.78 -2.04 -7.20
N ASN A 178 1.50 -3.16 -7.04
CA ASN A 178 2.39 -3.67 -8.09
C ASN A 178 1.60 -4.14 -9.31
N GLN A 179 0.55 -4.91 -9.12
CA GLN A 179 -0.22 -5.47 -10.24
C GLN A 179 -0.90 -4.38 -11.07
N LYS A 180 -1.58 -3.41 -10.44
CA LYS A 180 -2.19 -2.29 -11.15
C LYS A 180 -1.14 -1.37 -11.78
N GLY A 181 -0.02 -1.14 -11.10
CA GLY A 181 1.08 -0.35 -11.63
C GLY A 181 1.67 -0.95 -12.91
N ILE A 182 1.96 -2.25 -12.89
CA ILE A 182 2.49 -2.97 -14.07
C ILE A 182 1.45 -3.04 -15.20
N ALA A 183 0.17 -3.27 -14.87
CA ALA A 183 -0.90 -3.27 -15.87
C ALA A 183 -1.03 -1.89 -16.56
N ALA A 184 -0.98 -0.80 -15.80
CA ALA A 184 -1.02 0.55 -16.36
C ALA A 184 0.21 0.87 -17.21
N ILE A 185 1.42 0.50 -16.78
CA ILE A 185 2.66 0.64 -17.57
C ILE A 185 2.57 -0.16 -18.87
N HIS A 186 2.07 -1.39 -18.81
CA HIS A 186 1.88 -2.22 -19.99
C HIS A 186 0.88 -1.61 -20.98
N ALA A 187 -0.26 -1.13 -20.49
CA ALA A 187 -1.26 -0.44 -21.31
C ALA A 187 -0.65 0.80 -22.00
N LYS A 188 0.10 1.63 -21.26
CA LYS A 188 0.80 2.80 -21.83
C LYS A 188 1.76 2.39 -22.96
N LYS A 189 2.52 1.29 -22.79
CA LYS A 189 3.43 0.77 -23.85
C LYS A 189 2.68 0.31 -25.09
N LEU A 190 1.44 -0.16 -24.95
CA LEU A 190 0.57 -0.56 -26.07
C LEU A 190 -0.19 0.62 -26.69
N GLY A 191 -0.06 1.83 -26.18
CA GLY A 191 -0.87 2.99 -26.58
C GLY A 191 -2.35 2.84 -26.26
N LYS A 192 -2.69 2.06 -25.23
CA LYS A 192 -4.07 1.79 -24.78
C LYS A 192 -4.29 2.28 -23.36
N ARG A 193 -5.56 2.43 -22.98
CA ARG A 193 -5.93 2.65 -21.59
C ARG A 193 -5.96 1.29 -20.87
N TYR A 194 -5.65 1.26 -19.58
CA TYR A 194 -5.70 0.04 -18.78
C TYR A 194 -7.12 -0.56 -18.75
N GLU A 195 -8.14 0.29 -18.72
CA GLU A 195 -9.56 -0.09 -18.72
C GLU A 195 -10.01 -0.82 -19.99
N ASP A 196 -9.28 -0.66 -21.10
CA ASP A 196 -9.59 -1.27 -22.40
C ASP A 196 -8.95 -2.67 -22.55
N LEU A 197 -8.22 -3.14 -21.52
CA LEU A 197 -7.50 -4.40 -21.55
C LEU A 197 -8.12 -5.44 -20.62
N ASN A 198 -8.06 -6.70 -21.05
CA ASN A 198 -8.25 -7.87 -20.18
C ASN A 198 -6.87 -8.51 -19.99
N LEU A 199 -6.41 -8.63 -18.75
CA LEU A 199 -5.07 -9.10 -18.43
C LEU A 199 -5.13 -10.17 -17.33
N ILE A 200 -4.17 -11.11 -17.39
CA ILE A 200 -3.78 -11.91 -16.24
C ILE A 200 -2.43 -11.36 -15.80
N VAL A 201 -2.36 -10.89 -14.57
CA VAL A 201 -1.14 -10.31 -14.00
C VAL A 201 -0.64 -11.20 -12.87
N CYS A 202 0.62 -11.62 -12.97
CA CYS A 202 1.29 -12.41 -11.94
C CYS A 202 2.30 -11.54 -11.21
N HIS A 203 2.15 -11.41 -9.90
CA HIS A 203 3.18 -10.93 -8.99
C HIS A 203 3.88 -12.16 -8.41
N VAL A 204 5.18 -12.29 -8.62
CA VAL A 204 5.99 -13.42 -8.16
C VAL A 204 7.15 -12.89 -7.34
N ASP A 205 7.10 -13.11 -6.02
CA ASP A 205 8.10 -12.69 -5.04
C ASP A 205 7.94 -13.57 -3.78
N GLY A 206 8.31 -13.10 -2.59
CA GLY A 206 8.04 -13.77 -1.31
C GLY A 206 6.56 -14.15 -1.09
N GLY A 207 5.64 -13.49 -1.77
CA GLY A 207 4.26 -13.91 -1.98
C GLY A 207 3.93 -13.95 -3.46
N ILE A 208 3.05 -14.86 -3.89
CA ILE A 208 2.59 -14.95 -5.28
C ILE A 208 1.11 -14.64 -5.34
N THR A 209 0.72 -13.74 -6.25
CA THR A 209 -0.69 -13.53 -6.61
C THR A 209 -0.86 -13.54 -8.12
N VAL A 210 -1.85 -14.28 -8.58
CA VAL A 210 -2.29 -14.32 -9.98
C VAL A 210 -3.67 -13.72 -10.03
N THR A 211 -3.84 -12.65 -10.81
CA THR A 211 -5.05 -11.84 -10.77
C THR A 211 -5.59 -11.61 -12.19
N ALA A 212 -6.89 -11.78 -12.34
CA ALA A 212 -7.62 -11.42 -13.55
C ALA A 212 -8.03 -9.93 -13.47
N HIS A 213 -7.59 -9.16 -14.48
CA HIS A 213 -7.92 -7.75 -14.62
C HIS A 213 -8.91 -7.55 -15.78
N LYS A 214 -9.99 -6.82 -15.54
CA LYS A 214 -10.99 -6.47 -16.54
C LYS A 214 -11.53 -5.07 -16.30
N ALA A 215 -11.60 -4.27 -17.34
CA ALA A 215 -12.08 -2.89 -17.27
C ALA A 215 -11.40 -2.07 -16.15
N GLY A 216 -10.08 -2.19 -16.01
CA GLY A 216 -9.29 -1.49 -14.99
C GLY A 216 -9.45 -2.04 -13.55
N ARG A 217 -10.18 -3.14 -13.35
CA ARG A 217 -10.46 -3.74 -12.04
C ARG A 217 -9.83 -5.12 -11.90
N MET A 218 -9.45 -5.47 -10.70
CA MET A 218 -8.98 -6.80 -10.30
C MET A 218 -10.20 -7.65 -9.92
N VAL A 219 -10.73 -8.40 -10.88
CA VAL A 219 -12.06 -9.05 -10.76
C VAL A 219 -12.03 -10.42 -10.13
N ASP A 220 -10.87 -11.09 -10.16
CA ASP A 220 -10.59 -12.36 -9.48
C ASP A 220 -9.10 -12.43 -9.18
N SER A 221 -8.72 -13.12 -8.11
CA SER A 221 -7.33 -13.26 -7.69
C SER A 221 -7.13 -14.45 -6.78
N THR A 222 -5.94 -15.04 -6.83
CA THR A 222 -5.47 -15.87 -5.72
C THR A 222 -5.13 -14.97 -4.53
N GLU A 223 -5.30 -15.47 -3.31
CA GLU A 223 -4.97 -14.72 -2.08
C GLU A 223 -3.49 -14.88 -1.75
N GLY A 224 -2.73 -13.79 -1.89
CA GLY A 224 -1.28 -13.83 -1.68
C GLY A 224 -0.81 -13.83 -0.24
N ALA A 225 -1.69 -13.60 0.73
CA ALA A 225 -1.29 -13.38 2.12
C ALA A 225 -1.46 -14.60 3.03
N GLY A 226 -2.09 -15.67 2.60
CA GLY A 226 -2.28 -16.87 3.43
C GLY A 226 -3.45 -17.74 3.03
N GLY A 227 -4.10 -17.40 1.93
CA GLY A 227 -5.22 -18.16 1.38
C GLY A 227 -4.79 -19.12 0.29
N ASP A 228 -5.58 -19.15 -0.76
CA ASP A 228 -5.39 -20.01 -1.92
C ASP A 228 -4.31 -19.46 -2.87
N GLY A 229 -3.67 -20.32 -3.61
CA GLY A 229 -2.70 -19.96 -4.63
C GLY A 229 -1.40 -20.76 -4.56
N PRO A 230 -0.40 -20.38 -5.35
CA PRO A 230 0.89 -21.06 -5.35
C PRO A 230 1.59 -20.95 -4.00
N PHE A 231 2.28 -22.03 -3.59
CA PHE A 231 3.20 -21.95 -2.46
C PHE A 231 4.43 -21.10 -2.80
N THR A 232 5.07 -20.53 -1.78
CA THR A 232 6.29 -19.73 -1.90
C THR A 232 7.28 -20.15 -0.81
N PRO A 233 8.54 -19.66 -0.83
CA PRO A 233 9.48 -19.94 0.25
C PRO A 233 9.00 -19.55 1.66
N THR A 234 8.03 -18.64 1.75
CA THR A 234 7.54 -18.10 3.02
C THR A 234 6.03 -18.32 3.26
N ARG A 235 5.33 -18.98 2.33
CA ARG A 235 3.87 -19.17 2.39
C ARG A 235 3.45 -20.53 1.87
N LEU A 236 2.52 -21.15 2.59
CA LEU A 236 2.07 -22.52 2.34
C LEU A 236 1.34 -22.66 1.00
N GLY A 237 0.57 -21.66 0.57
CA GLY A 237 -0.30 -21.75 -0.61
C GLY A 237 -1.51 -22.67 -0.36
N SER A 238 -2.15 -23.08 -1.45
CA SER A 238 -3.26 -24.02 -1.40
C SER A 238 -2.76 -25.43 -1.08
N ILE A 239 -3.40 -26.09 -0.12
CA ILE A 239 -3.14 -27.49 0.25
C ILE A 239 -4.41 -28.32 0.16
N PRO A 240 -4.31 -29.62 -0.16
CA PRO A 240 -5.44 -30.55 -0.04
C PRO A 240 -5.80 -30.70 1.44
N VAL A 241 -6.93 -30.16 1.85
CA VAL A 241 -7.36 -30.16 3.27
C VAL A 241 -7.45 -31.58 3.84
N MET A 242 -7.87 -32.58 3.04
CA MET A 242 -8.00 -33.95 3.48
C MET A 242 -6.68 -34.64 3.84
N GLU A 243 -5.54 -34.09 3.38
CA GLU A 243 -4.20 -34.60 3.71
C GLU A 243 -3.66 -34.03 5.04
N VAL A 244 -4.38 -33.08 5.63
CA VAL A 244 -3.98 -32.36 6.85
C VAL A 244 -4.86 -32.73 8.05
N LEU A 245 -6.06 -33.27 7.79
CA LEU A 245 -7.00 -33.74 8.82
C LEU A 245 -6.74 -35.20 9.18
#